data_bdc57a1de1f914f9035a943c32ea5ca3
#
_entry.id   bdc57a1de1f914f9035a943c32ea5ca3
#
_cell.length_a   1.000
_cell.length_b   1.000
_cell.length_c   1.000
_cell.angle_alpha   90.00
_cell.angle_beta   90.00
_cell.angle_gamma   90.00
#
_symmetry.space_group_name_H-M   'P 1'
#
loop_
_entity.id
_entity.type
_entity.pdbx_description
1 polymer ?
#
loop_
_entity_poly.entity_id
_entity_poly.type
_entity_poly.pdbx_seq_one_letter_code
_entity_poly.pdbx_strand_id
1 'polypeptide(L)'
;MLLFVPIIDKASKFNLPSGIGLFVDKKMNLIGVISEGDIRRAFLKGANLNSKAEPYMILSPVVFNSTKSVTEILQELPKELKLRGRKSSKFLDKIVLVDKKGVPEKIISYHQLWEQKVAMHRNITIVGMGYVGLTLAIVMAESGFNIVGVESNIKKLNLLKKGESYIHENGLTEILKESVNRNLNFTSETNYSDVFIISVGTPVSKNSSNTFEPNLSYLKNSCEQVGLKLKHGNLVILRSTVPVGATRKIAKVILEKKSGLVCGIDFHLSFAPERTAEGSALKELRSLPQIIGGYNNDSVNATSAIFRDITSTIVTVESLEEAEMVKLINNSFRDYIFAFSNQVAKLSAKFNINAHRLIMNSNKGYVRDKVPNPSPGVGGPCLTKDPYIFSYVAKEALMDDNFFSNSRHVNESMHSFVFSRIKKASNIVKKKIKDINILFCGLAFKGNPETGDIRDSISLEIAKIFKKENCNIYGYDEVATKEEINAEGIIFHDIKLGFEKFDAILFLNNHKNFEKINEFEMVRSMKENPIIFDGWNLFHYHDIISSRPSVYIGLSDIKESITKS
;
A
#
# COMPACT_ATOMS: atom_id res chain seq x y z
N MET A 1 -20.31 -21.50 45.44
CA MET A 1 -19.65 -22.79 45.19
C MET A 1 -19.72 -23.06 43.69
N LEU A 2 -18.62 -22.92 42.94
CA LEU A 2 -18.62 -23.08 41.49
C LEU A 2 -18.10 -24.48 41.11
N LEU A 3 -18.89 -25.19 40.31
CA LEU A 3 -18.49 -26.45 39.66
C LEU A 3 -17.70 -26.14 38.38
N PHE A 4 -16.94 -27.10 37.82
CA PHE A 4 -16.20 -26.90 36.58
C PHE A 4 -17.10 -26.54 35.37
N VAL A 5 -18.29 -27.16 35.29
CA VAL A 5 -19.23 -26.92 34.18
C VAL A 5 -19.59 -25.44 34.01
N PRO A 6 -20.01 -24.69 35.04
CA PRO A 6 -20.33 -23.27 34.87
C PRO A 6 -19.14 -22.39 34.48
N ILE A 7 -17.91 -22.77 34.82
CA ILE A 7 -16.70 -22.03 34.46
C ILE A 7 -16.40 -22.21 32.97
N ILE A 8 -16.47 -23.44 32.47
CA ILE A 8 -16.23 -23.80 31.08
C ILE A 8 -17.33 -23.17 30.18
N ASP A 9 -18.60 -23.27 30.61
CA ASP A 9 -19.75 -22.76 29.85
C ASP A 9 -19.75 -21.23 29.78
N LYS A 10 -19.38 -20.51 30.84
CA LYS A 10 -19.21 -19.05 30.79
C LYS A 10 -18.08 -18.60 29.87
N ALA A 11 -16.96 -19.30 29.89
CA ALA A 11 -15.84 -18.97 29.00
C ALA A 11 -16.21 -19.10 27.52
N SER A 12 -17.00 -20.10 27.14
CA SER A 12 -17.45 -20.33 25.77
C SER A 12 -18.53 -19.34 25.31
N LYS A 13 -19.45 -18.92 26.20
CA LYS A 13 -20.55 -18.00 25.85
C LYS A 13 -20.14 -16.54 25.69
N PHE A 14 -19.08 -16.08 26.35
CA PHE A 14 -18.70 -14.67 26.37
C PHE A 14 -17.49 -14.33 25.49
N ASN A 15 -17.02 -15.26 24.65
CA ASN A 15 -15.81 -15.06 23.84
C ASN A 15 -14.63 -14.45 24.63
N LEU A 16 -14.56 -14.74 25.93
CA LEU A 16 -13.47 -14.31 26.79
C LEU A 16 -12.18 -14.99 26.31
N PRO A 17 -11.02 -14.32 26.43
CA PRO A 17 -9.77 -14.94 26.07
C PRO A 17 -9.67 -16.29 26.76
N SER A 18 -9.69 -17.36 25.95
CA SER A 18 -9.72 -18.76 26.38
C SER A 18 -8.66 -19.06 27.43
N GLY A 19 -9.00 -19.86 28.40
CA GLY A 19 -8.06 -20.56 29.27
C GLY A 19 -7.86 -20.04 30.69
N ILE A 20 -8.62 -19.06 31.21
CA ILE A 20 -8.56 -18.67 32.63
C ILE A 20 -9.93 -18.34 33.20
N GLY A 21 -10.27 -18.91 34.39
CA GLY A 21 -11.43 -18.57 35.18
C GLY A 21 -11.02 -17.75 36.42
N LEU A 22 -11.77 -16.70 36.72
CA LEU A 22 -11.55 -15.83 37.88
C LEU A 22 -12.55 -16.19 38.99
N PHE A 23 -12.07 -16.31 40.22
CA PHE A 23 -12.88 -16.46 41.42
C PHE A 23 -12.87 -15.14 42.18
N VAL A 24 -14.05 -14.64 42.52
CA VAL A 24 -14.22 -13.37 43.25
C VAL A 24 -15.10 -13.58 44.47
N ASP A 25 -14.90 -12.75 45.49
CA ASP A 25 -15.75 -12.71 46.67
C ASP A 25 -17.08 -11.98 46.42
N LYS A 26 -17.92 -11.83 47.45
CA LYS A 26 -19.20 -11.10 47.35
C LYS A 26 -19.03 -9.61 47.07
N LYS A 27 -17.84 -9.05 47.26
CA LYS A 27 -17.48 -7.66 46.95
C LYS A 27 -16.76 -7.53 45.61
N MET A 28 -16.74 -8.61 44.82
CA MET A 28 -16.04 -8.71 43.53
C MET A 28 -14.51 -8.67 43.59
N ASN A 29 -13.88 -8.79 44.77
CA ASN A 29 -12.43 -8.86 44.86
C ASN A 29 -11.93 -10.22 44.39
N LEU A 30 -10.78 -10.26 43.74
CA LEU A 30 -10.17 -11.48 43.23
C LEU A 30 -9.66 -12.36 44.39
N ILE A 31 -10.19 -13.58 44.48
CA ILE A 31 -9.78 -14.59 45.47
C ILE A 31 -8.76 -15.57 44.88
N GLY A 32 -8.96 -15.95 43.62
CA GLY A 32 -8.12 -16.94 42.96
C GLY A 32 -8.40 -17.04 41.49
N VAL A 33 -7.58 -17.83 40.79
CA VAL A 33 -7.73 -18.12 39.37
C VAL A 33 -7.59 -19.60 39.09
N ILE A 34 -8.18 -20.08 38.00
CA ILE A 34 -7.98 -21.43 37.49
C ILE A 34 -7.71 -21.36 35.98
N SER A 35 -6.63 -21.97 35.53
CA SER A 35 -6.32 -22.06 34.09
C SER A 35 -6.85 -23.37 33.51
N GLU A 36 -6.94 -23.43 32.15
CA GLU A 36 -7.26 -24.68 31.46
C GLU A 36 -6.28 -25.79 31.81
N GLY A 37 -5.00 -25.47 32.01
CA GLY A 37 -4.00 -26.42 32.46
C GLY A 37 -4.26 -26.93 33.88
N ASP A 38 -4.82 -26.11 34.79
CA ASP A 38 -5.21 -26.54 36.15
C ASP A 38 -6.42 -27.47 36.10
N ILE A 39 -7.40 -27.17 35.25
CA ILE A 39 -8.58 -28.02 35.02
C ILE A 39 -8.14 -29.39 34.48
N ARG A 40 -7.26 -29.40 33.49
CA ARG A 40 -6.72 -30.64 32.91
C ARG A 40 -5.97 -31.48 33.96
N ARG A 41 -5.16 -30.84 34.80
CA ARG A 41 -4.47 -31.51 35.93
C ARG A 41 -5.43 -32.03 36.98
N ALA A 42 -6.51 -31.30 37.25
CA ALA A 42 -7.55 -31.76 38.18
C ALA A 42 -8.24 -33.06 37.68
N PHE A 43 -8.58 -33.12 36.39
CA PHE A 43 -9.17 -34.32 35.78
C PHE A 43 -8.22 -35.52 35.80
N LEU A 44 -6.93 -35.30 35.55
CA LEU A 44 -5.92 -36.37 35.69
C LEU A 44 -5.76 -36.87 37.11
N LYS A 45 -6.17 -36.09 38.14
CA LYS A 45 -6.21 -36.49 39.55
C LYS A 45 -7.57 -37.03 40.00
N GLY A 46 -8.46 -37.33 39.06
CA GLY A 46 -9.76 -37.96 39.35
C GLY A 46 -10.93 -36.99 39.56
N ALA A 47 -10.74 -35.68 39.36
CA ALA A 47 -11.88 -34.76 39.33
C ALA A 47 -12.74 -35.03 38.07
N ASN A 48 -14.02 -34.64 38.14
CA ASN A 48 -14.96 -34.71 37.03
C ASN A 48 -15.69 -33.35 36.86
N LEU A 49 -16.55 -33.25 35.87
CA LEU A 49 -17.27 -32.01 35.56
C LEU A 49 -18.13 -31.48 36.70
N ASN A 50 -18.58 -32.34 37.61
CA ASN A 50 -19.38 -31.99 38.78
C ASN A 50 -18.53 -31.75 40.05
N SER A 51 -17.21 -31.87 39.93
CA SER A 51 -16.31 -31.59 41.05
C SER A 51 -16.25 -30.10 41.37
N LYS A 52 -16.04 -29.76 42.64
CA LYS A 52 -15.81 -28.38 43.08
C LYS A 52 -14.48 -27.88 42.52
N ALA A 53 -14.44 -26.67 42.01
CA ALA A 53 -13.24 -26.06 41.42
C ALA A 53 -12.30 -25.45 42.48
N GLU A 54 -12.81 -25.09 43.67
CA GLU A 54 -12.03 -24.41 44.71
C GLU A 54 -10.75 -25.15 45.13
N PRO A 55 -10.72 -26.50 45.29
CA PRO A 55 -9.48 -27.20 45.66
C PRO A 55 -8.36 -27.13 44.62
N TYR A 56 -8.69 -26.75 43.39
CA TYR A 56 -7.77 -26.73 42.24
C TYR A 56 -7.41 -25.32 41.79
N MET A 57 -8.00 -24.28 42.38
CA MET A 57 -7.69 -22.91 42.04
C MET A 57 -6.37 -22.45 42.68
N ILE A 58 -5.73 -21.49 42.02
CA ILE A 58 -4.54 -20.79 42.51
C ILE A 58 -5.01 -19.63 43.38
N LEU A 59 -4.83 -19.72 44.70
CA LEU A 59 -5.25 -18.72 45.69
C LEU A 59 -4.42 -17.44 45.70
N SER A 60 -3.21 -17.46 45.13
CA SER A 60 -2.29 -16.32 45.07
C SER A 60 -1.84 -16.09 43.64
N PRO A 61 -2.74 -15.65 42.73
CA PRO A 61 -2.37 -15.39 41.37
C PRO A 61 -1.42 -14.20 41.27
N VAL A 62 -0.69 -14.09 40.14
CA VAL A 62 0.07 -12.90 39.82
C VAL A 62 -0.89 -11.83 39.36
N VAL A 63 -0.96 -10.73 40.12
CA VAL A 63 -1.85 -9.59 39.83
C VAL A 63 -1.07 -8.30 39.90
N PHE A 64 -1.48 -7.32 39.07
CA PHE A 64 -0.97 -5.96 39.10
C PHE A 64 -2.12 -4.96 39.08
N ASN A 65 -1.85 -3.76 39.56
CA ASN A 65 -2.82 -2.68 39.47
C ASN A 65 -2.98 -2.26 37.99
N SER A 66 -4.21 -2.06 37.55
CA SER A 66 -4.54 -1.69 36.17
C SER A 66 -4.00 -0.32 35.73
N THR A 67 -3.64 0.53 36.69
CA THR A 67 -3.01 1.85 36.41
C THR A 67 -1.51 1.75 36.15
N LYS A 68 -0.87 0.61 36.40
CA LYS A 68 0.56 0.43 36.13
C LYS A 68 0.82 0.32 34.64
N SER A 69 1.91 0.97 34.22
CA SER A 69 2.42 0.82 32.86
C SER A 69 2.98 -0.59 32.61
N VAL A 70 3.02 -1.00 31.36
CA VAL A 70 3.61 -2.28 30.94
C VAL A 70 5.06 -2.42 31.44
N THR A 71 5.82 -1.34 31.43
CA THR A 71 7.21 -1.31 31.90
C THR A 71 7.31 -1.61 33.38
N GLU A 72 6.48 -0.98 34.22
CA GLU A 72 6.46 -1.21 35.66
C GLU A 72 6.04 -2.66 35.96
N ILE A 73 5.02 -3.19 35.28
CA ILE A 73 4.59 -4.59 35.43
C ILE A 73 5.74 -5.54 35.11
N LEU A 74 6.45 -5.36 34.01
CA LEU A 74 7.54 -6.23 33.60
C LEU A 74 8.79 -6.11 34.50
N GLN A 75 9.05 -4.96 35.10
CA GLN A 75 10.13 -4.79 36.09
C GLN A 75 9.81 -5.48 37.40
N GLU A 76 8.57 -5.45 37.87
CA GLU A 76 8.12 -6.06 39.12
C GLU A 76 7.85 -7.56 39.01
N LEU A 77 7.49 -8.03 37.82
CA LEU A 77 7.07 -9.41 37.57
C LEU A 77 8.07 -10.48 38.08
N PRO A 78 9.40 -10.36 37.88
CA PRO A 78 10.35 -11.33 38.40
C PRO A 78 10.30 -11.44 39.95
N LYS A 79 10.08 -10.31 40.63
CA LYS A 79 9.96 -10.25 42.08
C LYS A 79 8.67 -10.92 42.55
N GLU A 80 7.56 -10.66 41.90
CA GLU A 80 6.26 -11.25 42.15
C GLU A 80 6.25 -12.78 41.93
N LEU A 81 6.94 -13.26 40.88
CA LEU A 81 7.11 -14.71 40.63
C LEU A 81 7.94 -15.38 41.72
N LYS A 82 9.03 -14.75 42.16
CA LYS A 82 9.90 -15.25 43.20
C LYS A 82 9.17 -15.36 44.55
N LEU A 83 8.35 -14.37 44.91
CA LEU A 83 7.52 -14.37 46.13
C LEU A 83 6.53 -15.55 46.15
N ARG A 84 6.09 -16.02 44.97
CA ARG A 84 5.18 -17.17 44.85
C ARG A 84 5.89 -18.49 44.56
N GLY A 85 7.21 -18.55 44.77
CA GLY A 85 8.01 -19.78 44.59
C GLY A 85 8.15 -20.22 43.13
N ARG A 86 7.83 -19.36 42.15
CA ARG A 86 7.96 -19.67 40.73
C ARG A 86 9.35 -19.29 40.23
N LYS A 87 10.09 -20.25 39.68
CA LYS A 87 11.47 -20.05 39.21
C LYS A 87 11.56 -19.41 37.80
N SER A 88 10.47 -19.35 37.04
CA SER A 88 10.47 -18.90 35.64
C SER A 88 9.11 -18.37 35.23
N SER A 89 9.12 -17.35 34.37
CA SER A 89 7.94 -16.83 33.64
C SER A 89 7.47 -17.76 32.52
N LYS A 90 8.23 -18.81 32.17
CA LYS A 90 7.95 -19.75 31.07
C LYS A 90 6.55 -20.41 31.11
N PHE A 91 5.92 -20.43 32.27
CA PHE A 91 4.60 -21.03 32.47
C PHE A 91 3.53 -20.01 32.92
N LEU A 92 3.84 -18.71 32.84
CA LEU A 92 2.88 -17.66 33.13
C LEU A 92 2.23 -17.21 31.84
N ASP A 93 1.06 -17.75 31.55
CA ASP A 93 0.37 -17.45 30.31
C ASP A 93 -0.43 -16.14 30.39
N LYS A 94 -1.04 -15.88 31.58
CA LYS A 94 -1.93 -14.73 31.77
C LYS A 94 -1.72 -14.04 33.11
N ILE A 95 -1.89 -12.72 33.09
CA ILE A 95 -1.80 -11.82 34.24
C ILE A 95 -3.14 -11.11 34.38
N VAL A 96 -3.65 -11.04 35.62
CA VAL A 96 -4.89 -10.32 35.92
C VAL A 96 -4.53 -8.91 36.39
N LEU A 97 -5.12 -7.91 35.78
CA LEU A 97 -5.08 -6.54 36.24
C LEU A 97 -6.29 -6.25 37.10
N VAL A 98 -6.05 -5.65 38.29
CA VAL A 98 -7.08 -5.31 39.26
C VAL A 98 -7.09 -3.79 39.51
N ASP A 99 -8.23 -3.26 39.90
CA ASP A 99 -8.32 -1.88 40.38
C ASP A 99 -7.67 -1.72 41.79
N LYS A 100 -7.71 -0.50 42.32
CA LYS A 100 -7.17 -0.20 43.68
C LYS A 100 -7.89 -0.94 44.80
N LYS A 101 -9.08 -1.52 44.56
CA LYS A 101 -9.88 -2.29 45.52
C LYS A 101 -9.68 -3.80 45.36
N GLY A 102 -8.90 -4.26 44.39
CA GLY A 102 -8.67 -5.66 44.06
C GLY A 102 -9.72 -6.29 43.15
N VAL A 103 -10.58 -5.48 42.51
CA VAL A 103 -11.57 -5.97 41.55
C VAL A 103 -10.89 -6.18 40.19
N PRO A 104 -11.06 -7.37 39.55
CA PRO A 104 -10.50 -7.64 38.24
C PRO A 104 -11.09 -6.73 37.16
N GLU A 105 -10.23 -6.02 36.41
CA GLU A 105 -10.62 -5.16 35.31
C GLU A 105 -10.22 -5.71 33.94
N LYS A 106 -9.04 -6.37 33.86
CA LYS A 106 -8.50 -6.84 32.60
C LYS A 106 -7.64 -8.09 32.78
N ILE A 107 -7.63 -8.94 31.77
CA ILE A 107 -6.69 -10.07 31.66
C ILE A 107 -5.79 -9.79 30.47
N ILE A 108 -4.48 -9.89 30.66
CA ILE A 108 -3.47 -9.73 29.60
C ILE A 108 -2.59 -10.97 29.54
N SER A 109 -2.16 -11.37 28.35
CA SER A 109 -1.18 -12.44 28.24
C SER A 109 0.23 -11.91 28.55
N TYR A 110 1.07 -12.76 29.15
CA TYR A 110 2.49 -12.43 29.35
C TYR A 110 3.19 -12.11 28.04
N HIS A 111 2.80 -12.81 26.96
CA HIS A 111 3.31 -12.56 25.60
C HIS A 111 2.91 -11.17 25.11
N GLN A 112 1.66 -10.76 25.26
CA GLN A 112 1.21 -9.41 24.90
C GLN A 112 1.95 -8.30 25.66
N LEU A 113 2.27 -8.51 26.94
CA LEU A 113 3.09 -7.56 27.71
C LEU A 113 4.51 -7.43 27.17
N TRP A 114 5.13 -8.54 26.78
CA TRP A 114 6.46 -8.54 26.18
C TRP A 114 6.45 -7.92 24.78
N GLU A 115 5.46 -8.24 23.98
CA GLU A 115 5.28 -7.66 22.65
C GLU A 115 5.11 -6.14 22.74
N GLN A 116 4.26 -5.64 23.63
CA GLN A 116 4.06 -4.21 23.84
C GLN A 116 5.34 -3.52 24.34
N LYS A 117 6.09 -4.10 25.26
CA LYS A 117 7.36 -3.53 25.72
C LYS A 117 8.40 -3.48 24.61
N VAL A 118 8.50 -4.56 23.84
CA VAL A 118 9.50 -4.69 22.78
C VAL A 118 9.16 -3.78 21.61
N ALA A 119 7.88 -3.59 21.27
CA ALA A 119 7.43 -2.76 20.17
C ALA A 119 7.45 -1.25 20.51
N MET A 120 6.82 -0.83 21.60
CA MET A 120 6.63 0.59 21.94
C MET A 120 7.92 1.35 22.31
N HIS A 121 9.02 0.68 22.66
CA HIS A 121 10.28 1.33 23.06
C HIS A 121 11.36 1.22 21.99
N ARG A 122 11.07 0.67 20.82
CA ARG A 122 12.06 0.59 19.73
C ARG A 122 12.07 1.87 18.93
N ASN A 123 13.25 2.39 18.72
CA ASN A 123 13.50 3.43 17.74
C ASN A 123 13.54 2.78 16.36
N ILE A 124 12.66 3.21 15.46
CA ILE A 124 12.57 2.69 14.10
C ILE A 124 13.05 3.76 13.13
N THR A 125 14.06 3.44 12.35
CA THR A 125 14.49 4.29 11.24
C THR A 125 13.92 3.76 9.93
N ILE A 126 13.21 4.62 9.19
CA ILE A 126 12.70 4.31 7.85
C ILE A 126 13.52 5.08 6.83
N VAL A 127 14.23 4.37 5.97
CA VAL A 127 15.11 4.94 4.94
C VAL A 127 14.36 5.07 3.62
N GLY A 128 14.23 6.30 3.14
CA GLY A 128 13.45 6.66 1.95
C GLY A 128 12.04 7.11 2.30
N MET A 129 11.79 8.42 2.21
CA MET A 129 10.49 9.04 2.50
C MET A 129 9.66 9.25 1.23
N GLY A 130 9.78 8.37 0.23
CA GLY A 130 8.81 8.30 -0.86
C GLY A 130 7.41 7.91 -0.36
N TYR A 131 6.50 7.63 -1.29
CA TYR A 131 5.12 7.28 -0.94
C TYR A 131 5.03 6.14 0.10
N VAL A 132 5.75 5.04 -0.13
CA VAL A 132 5.75 3.86 0.76
C VAL A 132 6.32 4.17 2.14
N GLY A 133 7.46 4.88 2.20
CA GLY A 133 8.12 5.14 3.47
C GLY A 133 7.40 6.18 4.32
N LEU A 134 6.87 7.23 3.71
CA LEU A 134 6.16 8.30 4.44
C LEU A 134 4.81 7.81 4.99
N THR A 135 4.01 7.10 4.18
CA THR A 135 2.74 6.54 4.66
C THR A 135 2.94 5.54 5.79
N LEU A 136 3.97 4.68 5.69
CA LEU A 136 4.32 3.76 6.76
C LEU A 136 4.80 4.50 8.02
N ALA A 137 5.66 5.51 7.87
CA ALA A 137 6.18 6.29 9.00
C ALA A 137 5.07 6.95 9.80
N ILE A 138 4.08 7.52 9.12
CA ILE A 138 2.92 8.17 9.73
C ILE A 138 2.04 7.15 10.46
N VAL A 139 1.70 6.02 9.83
CA VAL A 139 0.88 4.98 10.46
C VAL A 139 1.58 4.37 11.68
N MET A 140 2.90 4.15 11.61
CA MET A 140 3.68 3.67 12.75
C MET A 140 3.75 4.70 13.89
N ALA A 141 3.95 5.98 13.56
CA ALA A 141 3.95 7.04 14.57
C ALA A 141 2.59 7.17 15.27
N GLU A 142 1.49 7.08 14.53
CA GLU A 142 0.12 7.06 15.09
C GLU A 142 -0.10 5.84 15.99
N SER A 143 0.49 4.68 15.65
CA SER A 143 0.47 3.48 16.49
C SER A 143 1.38 3.56 17.73
N GLY A 144 2.10 4.69 17.92
CA GLY A 144 2.89 4.97 19.13
C GLY A 144 4.39 4.63 19.03
N PHE A 145 4.90 4.23 17.86
CA PHE A 145 6.32 4.00 17.65
C PHE A 145 7.12 5.32 17.57
N ASN A 146 8.38 5.29 18.01
CA ASN A 146 9.32 6.38 17.80
C ASN A 146 9.99 6.22 16.43
N ILE A 147 9.67 7.12 15.49
CA ILE A 147 10.07 7.01 14.09
C ILE A 147 11.08 8.10 13.71
N VAL A 148 12.12 7.70 13.01
CA VAL A 148 13.04 8.59 12.30
C VAL A 148 12.94 8.29 10.80
N GLY A 149 12.40 9.23 10.04
CA GLY A 149 12.37 9.18 8.58
C GLY A 149 13.64 9.76 7.97
N VAL A 150 14.31 9.01 7.08
CA VAL A 150 15.52 9.46 6.38
C VAL A 150 15.16 9.86 4.94
N GLU A 151 15.39 11.13 4.59
CA GLU A 151 15.17 11.70 3.26
C GLU A 151 16.41 12.45 2.77
N SER A 152 16.96 12.03 1.65
CA SER A 152 18.16 12.62 1.05
C SER A 152 17.89 13.92 0.29
N ASN A 153 16.69 14.13 -0.20
CA ASN A 153 16.31 15.36 -0.90
C ASN A 153 16.01 16.46 0.12
N ILE A 154 16.89 17.46 0.17
CA ILE A 154 16.82 18.55 1.16
C ILE A 154 15.51 19.36 1.06
N LYS A 155 14.97 19.57 -0.15
CA LYS A 155 13.69 20.29 -0.31
C LYS A 155 12.55 19.50 0.34
N LYS A 156 12.45 18.20 0.06
CA LYS A 156 11.46 17.31 0.66
C LYS A 156 11.64 17.19 2.18
N LEU A 157 12.89 17.04 2.63
CA LEU A 157 13.20 16.98 4.05
C LEU A 157 12.73 18.23 4.81
N ASN A 158 12.94 19.42 4.23
CA ASN A 158 12.52 20.68 4.85
C ASN A 158 10.99 20.82 4.94
N LEU A 159 10.24 20.32 3.96
CA LEU A 159 8.78 20.24 4.02
C LEU A 159 8.33 19.30 5.15
N LEU A 160 8.87 18.08 5.18
CA LEU A 160 8.53 17.10 6.21
C LEU A 160 8.80 17.59 7.64
N LYS A 161 9.94 18.27 7.86
CA LYS A 161 10.26 18.87 9.17
C LYS A 161 9.26 19.93 9.64
N LYS A 162 8.56 20.58 8.70
CA LYS A 162 7.47 21.53 9.00
C LYS A 162 6.10 20.86 9.16
N GLY A 163 6.02 19.54 8.96
CA GLY A 163 4.74 18.82 8.92
C GLY A 163 3.97 19.05 7.62
N GLU A 164 4.65 19.43 6.54
CA GLU A 164 4.08 19.63 5.21
C GLU A 164 4.35 18.41 4.33
N SER A 165 3.30 17.87 3.71
CA SER A 165 3.41 16.74 2.80
C SER A 165 3.61 17.21 1.36
N TYR A 166 4.43 16.49 0.61
CA TYR A 166 4.55 16.59 -0.85
C TYR A 166 3.88 15.41 -1.57
N ILE A 167 3.10 14.63 -0.83
CA ILE A 167 2.33 13.48 -1.33
C ILE A 167 0.86 13.74 -1.03
N HIS A 168 0.01 13.52 -2.02
CA HIS A 168 -1.43 13.55 -1.83
C HIS A 168 -1.91 12.18 -1.33
N GLU A 169 -2.44 12.14 -0.11
CA GLU A 169 -3.10 10.98 0.49
C GLU A 169 -4.08 11.48 1.55
N ASN A 170 -5.30 10.97 1.52
CA ASN A 170 -6.37 11.42 2.40
C ASN A 170 -6.03 11.26 3.89
N GLY A 171 -6.08 12.35 4.66
CA GLY A 171 -5.78 12.38 6.10
C GLY A 171 -4.29 12.38 6.45
N LEU A 172 -3.38 12.33 5.46
CA LEU A 172 -1.95 12.24 5.71
C LEU A 172 -1.39 13.50 6.33
N THR A 173 -1.77 14.67 5.82
CA THR A 173 -1.22 15.96 6.27
C THR A 173 -1.58 16.26 7.73
N GLU A 174 -2.78 15.93 8.14
CA GLU A 174 -3.27 16.11 9.51
C GLU A 174 -2.45 15.26 10.49
N ILE A 175 -2.33 13.95 10.21
CA ILE A 175 -1.59 13.01 11.06
C ILE A 175 -0.09 13.37 11.07
N LEU A 176 0.48 13.80 9.94
CA LEU A 176 1.87 14.24 9.87
C LEU A 176 2.15 15.41 10.80
N LYS A 177 1.29 16.45 10.77
CA LYS A 177 1.41 17.63 11.65
C LYS A 177 1.35 17.26 13.14
N GLU A 178 0.46 16.34 13.51
CA GLU A 178 0.32 15.87 14.89
C GLU A 178 1.51 15.02 15.35
N SER A 179 2.13 14.26 14.45
CA SER A 179 3.21 13.33 14.77
C SER A 179 4.59 13.97 14.79
N VAL A 180 4.81 15.00 13.96
CA VAL A 180 6.10 15.72 13.89
C VAL A 180 6.42 16.36 15.25
N ASN A 181 7.68 16.17 15.72
CA ASN A 181 8.18 16.62 17.02
C ASN A 181 7.55 15.93 18.24
N ARG A 182 6.63 15.00 18.07
CA ARG A 182 6.13 14.15 19.14
C ARG A 182 6.89 12.82 19.16
N ASN A 183 6.72 12.02 18.12
CA ASN A 183 7.34 10.70 17.96
C ASN A 183 7.75 10.40 16.49
N LEU A 184 7.67 11.39 15.61
CA LEU A 184 8.12 11.32 14.22
C LEU A 184 9.11 12.47 13.95
N ASN A 185 10.35 12.12 13.61
CA ASN A 185 11.40 13.06 13.25
C ASN A 185 11.96 12.74 11.87
N PHE A 186 12.55 13.74 11.20
CA PHE A 186 13.14 13.59 9.89
C PHE A 186 14.59 14.04 9.84
N THR A 187 15.46 13.25 9.18
CA THR A 187 16.88 13.51 9.03
C THR A 187 17.35 13.25 7.60
N SER A 188 18.54 13.74 7.26
CA SER A 188 19.22 13.41 5.99
C SER A 188 20.08 12.16 6.08
N GLU A 189 20.41 11.69 7.28
CA GLU A 189 21.35 10.61 7.52
C GLU A 189 20.76 9.54 8.44
N THR A 190 21.21 8.30 8.24
CA THR A 190 20.84 7.17 9.08
C THR A 190 21.60 7.20 10.40
N ASN A 191 20.87 7.18 11.52
CA ASN A 191 21.40 7.09 12.87
C ASN A 191 21.21 5.70 13.48
N TYR A 192 21.75 5.46 14.68
CA TYR A 192 21.51 4.22 15.40
C TYR A 192 20.03 4.04 15.73
N SER A 193 19.51 2.85 15.48
CA SER A 193 18.13 2.44 15.77
C SER A 193 18.06 0.96 16.08
N ASP A 194 16.95 0.53 16.66
CA ASP A 194 16.70 -0.89 16.95
C ASP A 194 16.19 -1.62 15.70
N VAL A 195 15.41 -0.91 14.88
CA VAL A 195 14.81 -1.43 13.64
C VAL A 195 15.11 -0.47 12.48
N PHE A 196 15.51 -1.03 11.36
CA PHE A 196 15.70 -0.29 10.10
C PHE A 196 14.74 -0.83 9.05
N ILE A 197 13.95 0.05 8.43
CA ILE A 197 13.06 -0.29 7.31
C ILE A 197 13.55 0.43 6.07
N ILE A 198 13.93 -0.31 5.02
CA ILE A 198 14.44 0.25 3.78
C ILE A 198 13.31 0.28 2.74
N SER A 199 12.88 1.48 2.34
CA SER A 199 11.78 1.72 1.40
C SER A 199 12.16 2.69 0.28
N VAL A 200 13.37 2.57 -0.21
CA VAL A 200 13.90 3.40 -1.31
C VAL A 200 13.40 2.93 -2.67
N GLY A 201 13.38 3.83 -3.65
CA GLY A 201 12.96 3.52 -5.01
C GLY A 201 13.92 2.56 -5.73
N THR A 202 13.38 1.74 -6.61
CA THR A 202 14.11 0.81 -7.48
C THR A 202 13.67 1.04 -8.93
N PRO A 203 14.11 2.12 -9.57
CA PRO A 203 13.73 2.41 -10.95
C PRO A 203 14.30 1.35 -11.91
N VAL A 204 13.71 1.23 -13.07
CA VAL A 204 14.24 0.41 -14.17
C VAL A 204 14.84 1.31 -15.23
N SER A 205 15.90 0.84 -15.87
CA SER A 205 16.55 1.51 -17.01
C SER A 205 16.86 0.51 -18.08
N LYS A 206 16.91 0.97 -19.33
CA LYS A 206 17.35 0.13 -20.45
C LYS A 206 18.86 0.01 -20.44
N ASN A 207 19.34 -1.22 -20.57
CA ASN A 207 20.76 -1.50 -20.80
C ASN A 207 21.16 -1.30 -22.26
N SER A 208 22.43 -1.53 -22.59
CA SER A 208 22.97 -1.45 -23.95
C SER A 208 22.27 -2.36 -24.96
N SER A 209 21.68 -3.45 -24.52
CA SER A 209 20.89 -4.38 -25.34
C SER A 209 19.41 -4.01 -25.44
N ASN A 210 19.02 -2.78 -25.04
CA ASN A 210 17.64 -2.27 -25.02
C ASN A 210 16.67 -3.11 -24.14
N THR A 211 17.21 -3.86 -23.15
CA THR A 211 16.42 -4.61 -22.17
C THR A 211 16.34 -3.82 -20.86
N PHE A 212 15.19 -3.90 -20.18
CA PHE A 212 15.02 -3.24 -18.91
C PHE A 212 15.70 -4.01 -17.78
N GLU A 213 16.48 -3.29 -16.99
CA GLU A 213 17.13 -3.79 -15.77
C GLU A 213 16.83 -2.94 -14.56
N PRO A 214 16.66 -3.54 -13.37
CA PRO A 214 16.44 -2.78 -12.14
C PRO A 214 17.71 -2.06 -11.69
N ASN A 215 17.58 -0.77 -11.42
CA ASN A 215 18.67 0.00 -10.82
C ASN A 215 18.57 -0.10 -9.29
N LEU A 216 19.50 -0.82 -8.68
CA LEU A 216 19.55 -1.08 -7.26
C LEU A 216 20.54 -0.18 -6.50
N SER A 217 21.03 0.91 -7.10
CA SER A 217 22.01 1.81 -6.49
C SER A 217 21.51 2.42 -5.18
N TYR A 218 20.26 2.89 -5.16
CA TYR A 218 19.66 3.44 -3.93
C TYR A 218 19.55 2.38 -2.83
N LEU A 219 19.17 1.14 -3.17
CA LEU A 219 19.12 0.03 -2.23
C LEU A 219 20.50 -0.28 -1.65
N LYS A 220 21.51 -0.41 -2.52
CA LYS A 220 22.90 -0.69 -2.10
C LYS A 220 23.42 0.41 -1.16
N ASN A 221 23.25 1.67 -1.51
CA ASN A 221 23.66 2.80 -0.69
C ASN A 221 22.94 2.81 0.67
N SER A 222 21.63 2.54 0.70
CA SER A 222 20.88 2.46 1.96
C SER A 222 21.36 1.30 2.83
N CYS A 223 21.62 0.13 2.24
CA CYS A 223 22.19 -1.01 2.97
C CYS A 223 23.60 -0.69 3.53
N GLU A 224 24.43 0.07 2.81
CA GLU A 224 25.73 0.50 3.32
C GLU A 224 25.60 1.43 4.54
N GLN A 225 24.72 2.43 4.45
CA GLN A 225 24.48 3.37 5.56
C GLN A 225 23.89 2.66 6.78
N VAL A 226 22.93 1.77 6.59
CA VAL A 226 22.34 0.95 7.66
C VAL A 226 23.40 0.02 8.26
N GLY A 227 24.19 -0.66 7.42
CA GLY A 227 25.25 -1.58 7.87
C GLY A 227 26.26 -0.92 8.81
N LEU A 228 26.63 0.35 8.58
CA LEU A 228 27.49 1.13 9.47
C LEU A 228 26.88 1.44 10.84
N LYS A 229 25.57 1.30 10.99
CA LYS A 229 24.81 1.61 12.21
C LYS A 229 24.26 0.37 12.91
N LEU A 230 24.43 -0.82 12.32
CA LEU A 230 23.93 -2.06 12.90
C LEU A 230 24.63 -2.44 14.20
N LYS A 231 23.86 -2.99 15.13
CA LYS A 231 24.30 -3.58 16.38
C LYS A 231 23.65 -4.96 16.58
N HIS A 232 24.18 -5.73 17.52
CA HIS A 232 23.57 -6.99 17.92
C HIS A 232 22.09 -6.83 18.31
N GLY A 233 21.26 -7.73 17.84
CA GLY A 233 19.81 -7.74 18.10
C GLY A 233 18.99 -6.80 17.23
N ASN A 234 19.60 -6.03 16.33
CA ASN A 234 18.87 -5.17 15.41
C ASN A 234 18.07 -5.98 14.38
N LEU A 235 17.00 -5.35 13.88
CA LEU A 235 16.16 -5.88 12.81
C LEU A 235 16.26 -4.98 11.58
N VAL A 236 16.53 -5.57 10.41
CA VAL A 236 16.46 -4.89 9.11
C VAL A 236 15.30 -5.47 8.30
N ILE A 237 14.42 -4.61 7.83
CA ILE A 237 13.26 -4.98 7.01
C ILE A 237 13.38 -4.31 5.65
N LEU A 238 13.48 -5.08 4.57
CA LEU A 238 13.36 -4.54 3.22
C LEU A 238 11.88 -4.45 2.83
N ARG A 239 11.51 -3.29 2.27
CA ARG A 239 10.16 -3.02 1.79
C ARG A 239 10.15 -2.52 0.33
N SER A 240 11.30 -2.14 -0.21
CA SER A 240 11.48 -1.77 -1.62
C SER A 240 11.15 -2.94 -2.54
N THR A 241 10.51 -2.67 -3.68
CA THR A 241 10.30 -3.70 -4.71
C THR A 241 11.63 -4.05 -5.36
N VAL A 242 12.03 -5.31 -5.31
CA VAL A 242 13.34 -5.79 -5.77
C VAL A 242 13.19 -7.05 -6.62
N PRO A 243 14.20 -7.42 -7.43
CA PRO A 243 14.28 -8.74 -8.05
C PRO A 243 14.34 -9.84 -6.98
N VAL A 244 13.78 -11.01 -7.31
CA VAL A 244 13.79 -12.17 -6.41
C VAL A 244 15.21 -12.59 -6.06
N GLY A 245 15.47 -12.73 -4.77
CA GLY A 245 16.78 -13.04 -4.20
C GLY A 245 17.65 -11.81 -3.86
N ALA A 246 17.21 -10.59 -4.15
CA ALA A 246 18.00 -9.39 -3.90
C ALA A 246 18.25 -9.16 -2.40
N THR A 247 17.28 -9.47 -1.54
CA THR A 247 17.45 -9.34 -0.08
C THR A 247 18.59 -10.24 0.41
N ARG A 248 18.64 -11.48 -0.03
CA ARG A 248 19.69 -12.45 0.38
C ARG A 248 21.03 -12.18 -0.31
N LYS A 249 21.01 -11.98 -1.63
CA LYS A 249 22.24 -11.93 -2.44
C LYS A 249 22.90 -10.55 -2.43
N ILE A 250 22.16 -9.48 -2.17
CA ILE A 250 22.66 -8.10 -2.23
C ILE A 250 22.60 -7.46 -0.85
N ALA A 251 21.41 -7.28 -0.27
CA ALA A 251 21.25 -6.53 0.96
C ALA A 251 21.98 -7.20 2.13
N LYS A 252 21.77 -8.50 2.36
CA LYS A 252 22.45 -9.28 3.39
C LYS A 252 23.97 -9.13 3.28
N VAL A 253 24.53 -9.34 2.09
CA VAL A 253 25.99 -9.30 1.86
C VAL A 253 26.57 -7.92 2.18
N ILE A 254 25.88 -6.84 1.80
CA ILE A 254 26.33 -5.47 2.10
C ILE A 254 26.22 -5.18 3.60
N LEU A 255 25.13 -5.56 4.24
CA LEU A 255 24.90 -5.37 5.67
C LEU A 255 25.97 -6.09 6.50
N GLU A 256 26.25 -7.36 6.22
CA GLU A 256 27.30 -8.14 6.88
C GLU A 256 28.70 -7.52 6.67
N LYS A 257 29.03 -7.16 5.41
CA LYS A 257 30.33 -6.55 5.10
C LYS A 257 30.57 -5.23 5.80
N LYS A 258 29.55 -4.38 5.96
CA LYS A 258 29.68 -3.05 6.56
C LYS A 258 29.62 -3.07 8.08
N SER A 259 28.86 -3.99 8.66
CA SER A 259 28.70 -4.09 10.12
C SER A 259 29.73 -5.01 10.78
N GLY A 260 30.26 -6.00 10.04
CA GLY A 260 31.03 -7.12 10.61
C GLY A 260 30.18 -8.14 11.36
N LEU A 261 28.85 -8.01 11.33
CA LEU A 261 27.90 -8.88 12.02
C LEU A 261 27.38 -9.96 11.07
N VAL A 262 26.88 -11.07 11.63
CA VAL A 262 26.36 -12.24 10.88
C VAL A 262 24.84 -12.23 10.93
N CYS A 263 24.21 -12.23 9.76
CA CYS A 263 22.75 -12.27 9.62
C CYS A 263 22.17 -13.58 10.16
N GLY A 264 21.11 -13.48 10.95
CA GLY A 264 20.43 -14.59 11.59
C GLY A 264 21.08 -15.07 12.91
N ILE A 265 22.24 -14.51 13.26
CA ILE A 265 22.93 -14.72 14.54
C ILE A 265 22.97 -13.39 15.31
N ASP A 266 23.58 -12.37 14.72
CA ASP A 266 23.82 -11.08 15.37
C ASP A 266 22.73 -10.06 15.06
N PHE A 267 22.10 -10.14 13.91
CA PHE A 267 20.98 -9.28 13.53
C PHE A 267 19.94 -10.05 12.71
N HIS A 268 18.72 -9.55 12.68
CA HIS A 268 17.59 -10.11 11.97
C HIS A 268 17.39 -9.43 10.61
N LEU A 269 16.97 -10.19 9.60
CA LEU A 269 16.69 -9.69 8.25
C LEU A 269 15.38 -10.25 7.73
N SER A 270 14.50 -9.39 7.23
CA SER A 270 13.22 -9.77 6.66
C SER A 270 12.88 -8.95 5.42
N PHE A 271 11.95 -9.48 4.63
CA PHE A 271 11.29 -8.78 3.55
C PHE A 271 9.80 -8.65 3.86
N ALA A 272 9.27 -7.43 3.79
CA ALA A 272 7.87 -7.13 4.07
C ALA A 272 7.30 -6.19 2.99
N PRO A 273 6.78 -6.74 1.86
CA PRO A 273 6.36 -5.95 0.71
C PRO A 273 5.22 -4.99 1.02
N GLU A 274 5.26 -3.81 0.36
CA GLU A 274 4.13 -2.88 0.30
C GLU A 274 3.14 -3.31 -0.77
N ARG A 275 1.84 -3.34 -0.44
CA ARG A 275 0.77 -3.74 -1.37
C ARG A 275 -0.40 -2.76 -1.44
N THR A 276 -0.28 -1.60 -0.82
CA THR A 276 -1.35 -0.58 -0.80
C THR A 276 -1.45 0.18 -2.11
N ALA A 277 -2.62 0.76 -2.35
CA ALA A 277 -2.87 1.65 -3.49
C ALA A 277 -2.78 3.11 -3.05
N GLU A 278 -2.14 3.95 -3.86
CA GLU A 278 -2.13 5.40 -3.66
C GLU A 278 -3.57 5.96 -3.60
N GLY A 279 -3.81 6.92 -2.70
CA GLY A 279 -5.13 7.47 -2.39
C GLY A 279 -5.94 6.64 -1.36
N SER A 280 -5.44 5.47 -0.94
CA SER A 280 -6.06 4.61 0.08
C SER A 280 -5.05 3.98 1.04
N ALA A 281 -3.79 4.39 0.99
CA ALA A 281 -2.70 3.70 1.66
C ALA A 281 -2.83 3.68 3.19
N LEU A 282 -3.22 4.79 3.81
CA LEU A 282 -3.38 4.86 5.27
C LEU A 282 -4.44 3.88 5.79
N LYS A 283 -5.52 3.68 5.04
CA LYS A 283 -6.56 2.70 5.35
C LYS A 283 -6.08 1.29 5.09
N GLU A 284 -5.46 1.06 3.92
CA GLU A 284 -5.04 -0.27 3.48
C GLU A 284 -3.86 -0.82 4.28
N LEU A 285 -2.94 0.01 4.78
CA LEU A 285 -1.88 -0.40 5.70
C LEU A 285 -2.43 -1.06 6.97
N ARG A 286 -3.63 -0.67 7.43
CA ARG A 286 -4.28 -1.22 8.62
C ARG A 286 -5.16 -2.43 8.31
N SER A 287 -5.66 -2.55 7.09
CA SER A 287 -6.67 -3.56 6.73
C SER A 287 -6.13 -4.72 5.89
N LEU A 288 -5.13 -4.48 5.04
CA LEU A 288 -4.54 -5.54 4.23
C LEU A 288 -3.63 -6.45 5.06
N PRO A 289 -3.66 -7.76 4.84
CA PRO A 289 -2.71 -8.68 5.45
C PRO A 289 -1.26 -8.29 5.10
N GLN A 290 -0.40 -8.16 6.09
CA GLN A 290 1.03 -7.95 5.86
C GLN A 290 1.72 -9.28 5.58
N ILE A 291 2.34 -9.40 4.40
CA ILE A 291 3.20 -10.55 4.06
C ILE A 291 4.58 -10.35 4.68
N ILE A 292 5.14 -11.39 5.27
CA ILE A 292 6.47 -11.37 5.87
C ILE A 292 7.24 -12.63 5.52
N GLY A 293 8.40 -12.47 4.87
CA GLY A 293 9.42 -13.50 4.73
C GLY A 293 10.66 -13.11 5.53
N GLY A 294 11.23 -14.04 6.27
CA GLY A 294 12.42 -13.80 7.07
C GLY A 294 13.61 -14.64 6.63
N TYR A 295 14.81 -14.21 7.02
CA TYR A 295 16.03 -15.02 6.83
C TYR A 295 15.95 -16.33 7.62
N ASN A 296 15.34 -16.29 8.79
CA ASN A 296 14.99 -17.39 9.68
C ASN A 296 13.72 -17.07 10.49
N ASN A 297 13.26 -18.02 11.29
CA ASN A 297 12.05 -17.87 12.11
C ASN A 297 12.14 -16.71 13.10
N ASP A 298 13.29 -16.43 13.68
CA ASP A 298 13.48 -15.32 14.60
C ASP A 298 13.30 -13.98 13.90
N SER A 299 13.78 -13.87 12.65
CA SER A 299 13.56 -12.70 11.80
C SER A 299 12.08 -12.50 11.46
N VAL A 300 11.34 -13.58 11.16
CA VAL A 300 9.89 -13.56 10.93
C VAL A 300 9.16 -13.09 12.19
N ASN A 301 9.50 -13.66 13.35
CA ASN A 301 8.87 -13.32 14.63
C ASN A 301 9.11 -11.86 15.01
N ALA A 302 10.36 -11.39 14.88
CA ALA A 302 10.72 -10.00 15.19
C ALA A 302 9.98 -8.99 14.29
N THR A 303 9.84 -9.30 13.00
CA THR A 303 9.11 -8.45 12.04
C THR A 303 7.60 -8.50 12.30
N SER A 304 7.06 -9.68 12.57
CA SER A 304 5.64 -9.86 12.89
C SER A 304 5.23 -9.08 14.14
N ALA A 305 6.08 -9.02 15.16
CA ALA A 305 5.85 -8.24 16.37
C ALA A 305 5.67 -6.74 16.08
N ILE A 306 6.41 -6.19 15.10
CA ILE A 306 6.27 -4.78 14.67
C ILE A 306 4.95 -4.55 13.92
N PHE A 307 4.61 -5.41 12.96
CA PHE A 307 3.45 -5.17 12.10
C PHE A 307 2.10 -5.53 12.74
N ARG A 308 2.07 -6.35 13.80
CA ARG A 308 0.82 -6.64 14.56
C ARG A 308 0.18 -5.41 15.19
N ASP A 309 0.97 -4.39 15.52
CA ASP A 309 0.44 -3.12 16.04
C ASP A 309 -0.13 -2.21 14.94
N ILE A 310 0.06 -2.57 13.67
CA ILE A 310 -0.40 -1.81 12.50
C ILE A 310 -1.59 -2.49 11.83
N THR A 311 -1.49 -3.80 11.57
CA THR A 311 -2.51 -4.57 10.86
C THR A 311 -2.94 -5.80 11.66
N SER A 312 -4.22 -6.13 11.55
CA SER A 312 -4.81 -7.28 12.26
C SER A 312 -4.35 -8.63 11.73
N THR A 313 -3.82 -8.70 10.51
CA THR A 313 -3.51 -9.95 9.84
C THR A 313 -2.07 -9.98 9.34
N ILE A 314 -1.31 -10.96 9.80
CA ILE A 314 0.04 -11.27 9.33
C ILE A 314 0.00 -12.60 8.58
N VAL A 315 0.59 -12.61 7.39
CA VAL A 315 0.80 -13.82 6.59
C VAL A 315 2.30 -14.06 6.47
N THR A 316 2.79 -15.09 7.12
CA THR A 316 4.19 -15.50 7.02
C THR A 316 4.39 -16.44 5.86
N VAL A 317 5.48 -16.26 5.12
CA VAL A 317 5.89 -17.11 4.01
C VAL A 317 7.23 -17.78 4.31
N GLU A 318 7.57 -18.84 3.56
CA GLU A 318 8.69 -19.72 3.90
C GLU A 318 10.07 -19.08 3.66
N SER A 319 10.17 -18.06 2.79
CA SER A 319 11.46 -17.47 2.44
C SER A 319 11.37 -15.97 2.14
N LEU A 320 12.53 -15.30 2.12
CA LEU A 320 12.69 -13.94 1.63
C LEU A 320 12.25 -13.82 0.17
N GLU A 321 12.64 -14.80 -0.64
CA GLU A 321 12.37 -14.87 -2.07
C GLU A 321 10.89 -14.99 -2.38
N GLU A 322 10.15 -15.77 -1.59
CA GLU A 322 8.70 -15.88 -1.72
C GLU A 322 8.02 -14.53 -1.43
N ALA A 323 8.42 -13.83 -0.37
CA ALA A 323 7.89 -12.51 -0.03
C ALA A 323 8.18 -11.46 -1.11
N GLU A 324 9.39 -11.47 -1.71
CA GLU A 324 9.76 -10.61 -2.83
C GLU A 324 8.86 -10.89 -4.06
N MET A 325 8.66 -12.17 -4.37
CA MET A 325 7.87 -12.60 -5.54
C MET A 325 6.39 -12.23 -5.40
N VAL A 326 5.79 -12.30 -4.20
CA VAL A 326 4.39 -11.91 -3.96
C VAL A 326 4.09 -10.50 -4.49
N LYS A 327 4.99 -9.55 -4.25
CA LYS A 327 4.83 -8.17 -4.73
C LYS A 327 4.83 -8.11 -6.26
N LEU A 328 5.78 -8.78 -6.89
CA LEU A 328 5.92 -8.80 -8.34
C LEU A 328 4.73 -9.50 -9.01
N ILE A 329 4.23 -10.59 -8.43
CA ILE A 329 3.02 -11.28 -8.91
C ILE A 329 1.83 -10.32 -8.91
N ASN A 330 1.55 -9.65 -7.78
CA ASN A 330 0.37 -8.79 -7.68
C ASN A 330 0.38 -7.66 -8.72
N ASN A 331 1.51 -6.98 -8.89
CA ASN A 331 1.60 -5.85 -9.80
C ASN A 331 1.66 -6.30 -11.28
N SER A 332 2.39 -7.37 -11.58
CA SER A 332 2.46 -7.90 -12.96
C SER A 332 1.12 -8.49 -13.42
N PHE A 333 0.40 -9.16 -12.52
CA PHE A 333 -0.95 -9.67 -12.83
C PHE A 333 -1.91 -8.52 -13.12
N ARG A 334 -1.88 -7.45 -12.32
CA ARG A 334 -2.71 -6.25 -12.59
C ARG A 334 -2.37 -5.62 -13.93
N ASP A 335 -1.10 -5.49 -14.27
CA ASP A 335 -0.68 -4.95 -15.56
C ASP A 335 -1.17 -5.84 -16.71
N TYR A 336 -1.08 -7.17 -16.55
CA TYR A 336 -1.53 -8.16 -17.53
C TYR A 336 -3.03 -8.10 -17.79
N ILE A 337 -3.89 -8.04 -16.76
CA ILE A 337 -5.33 -7.99 -16.97
C ILE A 337 -5.78 -6.68 -17.63
N PHE A 338 -5.09 -5.56 -17.36
CA PHE A 338 -5.33 -4.31 -18.06
C PHE A 338 -4.84 -4.37 -19.52
N ALA A 339 -3.68 -5.01 -19.76
CA ALA A 339 -3.18 -5.21 -21.11
C ALA A 339 -4.15 -6.05 -21.96
N PHE A 340 -4.75 -7.09 -21.39
CA PHE A 340 -5.78 -7.87 -22.05
C PHE A 340 -6.96 -6.99 -22.49
N SER A 341 -7.50 -6.18 -21.58
CA SER A 341 -8.63 -5.27 -21.89
C SER A 341 -8.26 -4.22 -22.95
N ASN A 342 -7.05 -3.67 -22.86
CA ASN A 342 -6.55 -2.69 -23.82
C ASN A 342 -6.33 -3.33 -25.21
N GLN A 343 -5.88 -4.59 -25.25
CA GLN A 343 -5.77 -5.33 -26.51
C GLN A 343 -7.14 -5.59 -27.12
N VAL A 344 -8.16 -5.93 -26.30
CA VAL A 344 -9.55 -6.05 -26.75
C VAL A 344 -10.04 -4.72 -27.32
N ALA A 345 -9.76 -3.58 -26.67
CA ALA A 345 -10.15 -2.27 -27.18
C ALA A 345 -9.51 -1.94 -28.54
N LYS A 346 -8.22 -2.24 -28.72
CA LYS A 346 -7.54 -2.07 -30.01
C LYS A 346 -8.15 -2.93 -31.11
N LEU A 347 -8.53 -4.18 -30.78
CA LEU A 347 -9.22 -5.06 -31.73
C LEU A 347 -10.63 -4.53 -32.04
N SER A 348 -11.41 -4.15 -31.02
CA SER A 348 -12.77 -3.61 -31.17
C SER A 348 -12.80 -2.35 -32.06
N ALA A 349 -11.73 -1.55 -32.04
CA ALA A 349 -11.62 -0.36 -32.89
C ALA A 349 -11.59 -0.67 -34.40
N LYS A 350 -11.16 -1.89 -34.80
CA LYS A 350 -11.20 -2.32 -36.21
C LYS A 350 -12.63 -2.53 -36.70
N PHE A 351 -13.55 -2.85 -35.77
CA PHE A 351 -14.97 -3.10 -36.04
C PHE A 351 -15.87 -1.93 -35.62
N ASN A 352 -15.30 -0.83 -35.13
CA ASN A 352 -16.02 0.31 -34.56
C ASN A 352 -17.01 -0.08 -33.45
N ILE A 353 -16.64 -1.06 -32.60
CA ILE A 353 -17.42 -1.55 -31.45
C ILE A 353 -16.94 -0.81 -30.18
N ASN A 354 -17.88 -0.35 -29.36
CA ASN A 354 -17.56 0.23 -28.05
C ASN A 354 -17.05 -0.87 -27.09
N ALA A 355 -15.77 -0.83 -26.75
CA ALA A 355 -15.09 -1.84 -25.96
C ALA A 355 -15.57 -1.89 -24.50
N HIS A 356 -15.93 -0.76 -23.89
CA HIS A 356 -16.46 -0.72 -22.53
C HIS A 356 -17.80 -1.47 -22.46
N ARG A 357 -18.71 -1.19 -23.37
CA ARG A 357 -20.01 -1.88 -23.47
C ARG A 357 -19.82 -3.37 -23.79
N LEU A 358 -18.89 -3.71 -24.67
CA LEU A 358 -18.55 -5.09 -25.01
C LEU A 358 -18.10 -5.88 -23.77
N ILE A 359 -17.16 -5.34 -23.02
CA ILE A 359 -16.62 -5.97 -21.79
C ILE A 359 -17.69 -6.02 -20.69
N MET A 360 -18.47 -4.96 -20.51
CA MET A 360 -19.59 -4.96 -19.56
C MET A 360 -20.57 -6.11 -19.87
N ASN A 361 -20.92 -6.30 -21.14
CA ASN A 361 -21.83 -7.37 -21.57
C ASN A 361 -21.19 -8.75 -21.42
N SER A 362 -19.89 -8.89 -21.69
CA SER A 362 -19.14 -10.13 -21.46
C SER A 362 -19.11 -10.54 -19.99
N ASN A 363 -19.04 -9.55 -19.09
CA ASN A 363 -19.04 -9.79 -17.64
C ASN A 363 -20.43 -10.04 -17.04
N LYS A 364 -21.50 -9.72 -17.77
CA LYS A 364 -22.89 -9.78 -17.27
C LYS A 364 -23.31 -11.23 -17.03
N GLY A 365 -23.55 -11.58 -15.76
CA GLY A 365 -23.96 -12.93 -15.35
C GLY A 365 -22.82 -13.97 -15.42
N TYR A 366 -21.61 -13.60 -15.82
CA TYR A 366 -20.45 -14.49 -15.83
C TYR A 366 -19.81 -14.50 -14.44
N VAL A 367 -19.84 -15.66 -13.78
CA VAL A 367 -19.47 -15.81 -12.37
C VAL A 367 -17.96 -16.02 -12.13
N ARG A 368 -17.19 -16.22 -13.20
CA ARG A 368 -15.73 -16.39 -13.16
C ARG A 368 -15.02 -15.02 -13.16
N ASP A 369 -13.75 -15.03 -13.47
CA ASP A 369 -12.92 -13.81 -13.46
C ASP A 369 -13.46 -12.73 -14.40
N LYS A 370 -13.70 -11.54 -13.85
CA LYS A 370 -14.20 -10.40 -14.62
C LYS A 370 -13.07 -9.72 -15.36
N VAL A 371 -13.30 -9.42 -16.62
CA VAL A 371 -12.42 -8.58 -17.43
C VAL A 371 -12.55 -7.13 -16.97
N PRO A 372 -11.46 -6.42 -16.63
CA PRO A 372 -11.52 -5.01 -16.27
C PRO A 372 -11.85 -4.13 -17.47
N ASN A 373 -12.34 -2.92 -17.22
CA ASN A 373 -12.57 -1.95 -18.29
C ASN A 373 -11.22 -1.55 -18.93
N PRO A 374 -11.20 -1.33 -20.27
CA PRO A 374 -10.03 -0.81 -20.93
C PRO A 374 -9.83 0.67 -20.59
N SER A 375 -8.62 1.18 -20.83
CA SER A 375 -8.23 2.55 -20.49
C SER A 375 -7.34 3.17 -21.59
N PRO A 376 -7.13 4.50 -21.61
CA PRO A 376 -6.17 5.15 -22.49
C PRO A 376 -4.73 4.62 -22.35
N GLY A 377 -4.47 3.86 -21.29
CA GLY A 377 -3.23 3.19 -20.99
C GLY A 377 -3.07 2.99 -19.48
N VAL A 378 -1.98 2.35 -19.07
CA VAL A 378 -1.68 2.03 -17.68
C VAL A 378 -0.37 2.71 -17.28
N GLY A 379 -0.49 3.72 -16.43
CA GLY A 379 0.63 4.50 -15.90
C GLY A 379 0.91 4.22 -14.43
N GLY A 380 1.68 5.12 -13.83
CA GLY A 380 2.02 5.15 -12.43
C GLY A 380 3.33 4.44 -12.08
N PRO A 381 3.98 4.85 -10.97
CA PRO A 381 5.36 4.48 -10.65
C PRO A 381 5.57 2.99 -10.32
N CYS A 382 4.50 2.23 -10.16
CA CYS A 382 4.57 0.79 -9.85
C CYS A 382 4.38 -0.07 -11.10
N LEU A 383 3.24 0.08 -11.80
CA LEU A 383 2.92 -0.81 -12.92
C LEU A 383 3.80 -0.56 -14.16
N THR A 384 4.41 0.61 -14.28
CA THR A 384 5.35 0.91 -15.37
C THR A 384 6.71 0.23 -15.22
N LYS A 385 7.08 -0.24 -14.01
CA LYS A 385 8.40 -0.83 -13.75
C LYS A 385 8.36 -2.27 -13.19
N ASP A 386 7.40 -2.62 -12.32
CA ASP A 386 7.41 -3.91 -11.62
C ASP A 386 7.29 -5.11 -12.57
N PRO A 387 6.49 -5.06 -13.67
CA PRO A 387 6.51 -6.12 -14.68
C PRO A 387 7.87 -6.28 -15.37
N TYR A 388 8.62 -5.20 -15.55
CA TYR A 388 9.98 -5.28 -16.09
C TYR A 388 10.97 -5.89 -15.10
N ILE A 389 10.82 -5.61 -13.80
CA ILE A 389 11.61 -6.29 -12.76
C ILE A 389 11.30 -7.79 -12.76
N PHE A 390 10.04 -8.19 -12.91
CA PHE A 390 9.67 -9.60 -12.98
C PHE A 390 10.13 -10.25 -14.28
N SER A 391 10.06 -9.53 -15.39
CA SER A 391 10.64 -9.96 -16.68
C SER A 391 12.16 -10.18 -16.59
N TYR A 392 12.86 -9.31 -15.86
CA TYR A 392 14.29 -9.49 -15.59
C TYR A 392 14.55 -10.79 -14.81
N VAL A 393 13.77 -11.08 -13.76
CA VAL A 393 13.86 -12.32 -12.98
C VAL A 393 13.60 -13.56 -13.87
N ALA A 394 12.59 -13.49 -14.75
CA ALA A 394 12.29 -14.58 -15.68
C ALA A 394 13.46 -14.86 -16.63
N LYS A 395 14.13 -13.83 -17.16
CA LYS A 395 15.33 -13.98 -17.99
C LYS A 395 16.51 -14.60 -17.22
N GLU A 396 16.75 -14.17 -15.99
CA GLU A 396 17.76 -14.79 -15.12
C GLU A 396 17.47 -16.28 -14.87
N ALA A 397 16.19 -16.67 -14.90
CA ALA A 397 15.74 -18.05 -14.82
C ALA A 397 15.68 -18.77 -16.18
N LEU A 398 16.23 -18.17 -17.25
CA LEU A 398 16.26 -18.73 -18.62
C LEU A 398 14.86 -19.01 -19.21
N MET A 399 13.87 -18.20 -18.86
CA MET A 399 12.52 -18.26 -19.44
C MET A 399 12.44 -17.34 -20.66
N ASP A 400 12.26 -17.89 -21.85
CA ASP A 400 12.17 -17.14 -23.10
C ASP A 400 10.78 -16.52 -23.29
N ASP A 401 9.71 -17.27 -23.04
CA ASP A 401 8.33 -16.80 -23.12
C ASP A 401 7.93 -16.06 -21.85
N ASN A 402 7.74 -14.74 -21.99
CA ASN A 402 7.54 -13.90 -20.81
C ASN A 402 6.42 -12.89 -21.04
N PHE A 403 5.28 -13.18 -20.44
CA PHE A 403 4.09 -12.34 -20.48
C PHE A 403 4.27 -10.99 -19.78
N PHE A 404 5.25 -10.85 -18.88
CA PHE A 404 5.38 -9.66 -18.04
C PHE A 404 5.79 -8.42 -18.86
N SER A 405 6.81 -8.54 -19.72
CA SER A 405 7.19 -7.45 -20.62
C SER A 405 6.20 -7.25 -21.76
N ASN A 406 5.58 -8.33 -22.27
CA ASN A 406 4.62 -8.23 -23.37
C ASN A 406 3.35 -7.49 -22.94
N SER A 407 2.83 -7.75 -21.73
CA SER A 407 1.70 -6.99 -21.19
C SER A 407 2.03 -5.49 -21.08
N ARG A 408 3.24 -5.20 -20.60
CA ARG A 408 3.70 -3.80 -20.49
C ARG A 408 3.76 -3.11 -21.85
N HIS A 409 4.31 -3.77 -22.89
CA HIS A 409 4.34 -3.24 -24.26
C HIS A 409 2.94 -2.94 -24.81
N VAL A 410 1.95 -3.80 -24.51
CA VAL A 410 0.56 -3.52 -24.91
C VAL A 410 0.06 -2.23 -24.25
N ASN A 411 0.23 -2.11 -22.92
CA ASN A 411 -0.22 -0.93 -22.17
C ASN A 411 0.50 0.36 -22.60
N GLU A 412 1.80 0.30 -22.85
CA GLU A 412 2.58 1.43 -23.38
C GLU A 412 2.16 1.82 -24.79
N SER A 413 1.80 0.87 -25.66
CA SER A 413 1.35 1.17 -27.02
C SER A 413 0.02 1.94 -27.08
N MET A 414 -0.70 2.05 -25.96
CA MET A 414 -1.98 2.76 -25.90
C MET A 414 -1.82 4.27 -26.15
N HIS A 415 -0.73 4.89 -25.74
CA HIS A 415 -0.52 6.31 -26.02
C HIS A 415 -0.50 6.63 -27.53
N SER A 416 0.20 5.82 -28.32
CA SER A 416 0.20 5.95 -29.79
C SER A 416 -1.15 5.57 -30.40
N PHE A 417 -1.84 4.60 -29.83
CA PHE A 417 -3.18 4.23 -30.25
C PHE A 417 -4.17 5.38 -30.04
N VAL A 418 -4.21 6.00 -28.85
CA VAL A 418 -5.06 7.16 -28.55
C VAL A 418 -4.75 8.31 -29.52
N PHE A 419 -3.47 8.65 -29.72
CA PHE A 419 -3.08 9.67 -30.67
C PHE A 419 -3.63 9.38 -32.10
N SER A 420 -3.53 8.13 -32.57
CA SER A 420 -4.03 7.75 -33.90
C SER A 420 -5.55 7.94 -34.04
N ARG A 421 -6.30 7.70 -32.92
CA ARG A 421 -7.75 7.91 -32.87
C ARG A 421 -8.11 9.38 -33.02
N ILE A 422 -7.40 10.27 -32.32
CA ILE A 422 -7.63 11.71 -32.38
C ILE A 422 -7.22 12.29 -33.73
N LYS A 423 -6.11 11.84 -34.31
CA LYS A 423 -5.69 12.20 -35.64
C LYS A 423 -6.72 11.81 -36.70
N LYS A 424 -7.36 10.63 -36.53
CA LYS A 424 -8.49 10.22 -37.40
C LYS A 424 -9.67 11.18 -37.27
N ALA A 425 -10.03 11.60 -36.05
CA ALA A 425 -11.11 12.54 -35.83
C ALA A 425 -10.80 13.95 -36.37
N SER A 426 -9.55 14.44 -36.25
CA SER A 426 -9.15 15.72 -36.80
C SER A 426 -9.31 15.75 -38.33
N ASN A 427 -9.05 14.61 -39.01
CA ASN A 427 -9.31 14.48 -40.46
C ASN A 427 -10.81 14.53 -40.78
N ILE A 428 -11.68 13.95 -39.94
CA ILE A 428 -13.15 14.03 -40.14
C ILE A 428 -13.62 15.48 -40.09
N VAL A 429 -13.13 16.27 -39.12
CA VAL A 429 -13.46 17.70 -38.98
C VAL A 429 -12.66 18.60 -39.96
N LYS A 430 -11.87 18.02 -40.82
CA LYS A 430 -11.00 18.73 -41.81
C LYS A 430 -10.03 19.75 -41.16
N LYS A 431 -9.57 19.49 -39.90
CA LYS A 431 -8.56 20.32 -39.20
C LYS A 431 -7.23 19.57 -39.14
N LYS A 432 -6.12 20.27 -39.39
CA LYS A 432 -4.78 19.71 -39.23
C LYS A 432 -4.49 19.59 -37.72
N ILE A 433 -3.93 18.48 -37.29
CA ILE A 433 -3.69 18.19 -35.87
C ILE A 433 -2.85 19.27 -35.16
N LYS A 434 -1.90 19.90 -35.86
CA LYS A 434 -1.04 20.97 -35.34
C LYS A 434 -1.77 22.32 -35.12
N ASP A 435 -2.93 22.51 -35.75
CA ASP A 435 -3.67 23.77 -35.72
C ASP A 435 -4.81 23.76 -34.68
N ILE A 436 -4.98 22.65 -33.95
CA ILE A 436 -6.03 22.50 -32.94
C ILE A 436 -5.52 22.81 -31.51
N ASN A 437 -6.36 23.47 -30.72
CA ASN A 437 -6.15 23.64 -29.29
C ASN A 437 -6.77 22.46 -28.56
N ILE A 438 -5.99 21.75 -27.77
CA ILE A 438 -6.41 20.52 -27.11
C ILE A 438 -6.34 20.69 -25.59
N LEU A 439 -7.43 20.36 -24.89
CA LEU A 439 -7.47 20.26 -23.45
C LEU A 439 -7.36 18.79 -23.00
N PHE A 440 -6.38 18.50 -22.18
CA PHE A 440 -6.18 17.22 -21.52
C PHE A 440 -6.81 17.29 -20.13
N CYS A 441 -7.88 16.53 -19.89
CA CYS A 441 -8.53 16.39 -18.60
C CYS A 441 -8.08 15.08 -17.93
N GLY A 442 -7.42 15.18 -16.77
CA GLY A 442 -6.87 14.04 -16.05
C GLY A 442 -5.41 13.77 -16.42
N LEU A 443 -4.49 14.50 -15.78
CA LEU A 443 -3.05 14.37 -15.97
C LEU A 443 -2.38 13.43 -14.96
N ALA A 444 -2.97 13.26 -13.77
CA ALA A 444 -2.55 12.22 -12.83
C ALA A 444 -2.71 10.82 -13.44
N PHE A 445 -1.86 9.87 -13.03
CA PHE A 445 -1.84 8.53 -13.63
C PHE A 445 -3.12 7.72 -13.42
N LYS A 446 -3.99 8.14 -12.50
CA LYS A 446 -5.36 7.62 -12.27
C LYS A 446 -6.22 8.68 -11.59
N GLY A 447 -7.54 8.54 -11.69
CA GLY A 447 -8.52 9.42 -11.02
C GLY A 447 -9.29 8.75 -9.88
N ASN A 448 -9.30 7.41 -9.82
CA ASN A 448 -10.00 6.66 -8.77
C ASN A 448 -9.22 5.39 -8.34
N PRO A 449 -8.83 5.23 -7.04
CA PRO A 449 -8.80 6.31 -6.03
C PRO A 449 -8.02 7.52 -6.51
N GLU A 450 -8.43 8.71 -6.10
CA GLU A 450 -7.82 9.96 -6.55
C GLU A 450 -6.35 10.08 -6.08
N THR A 451 -5.53 10.68 -6.93
CA THR A 451 -4.14 11.03 -6.63
C THR A 451 -3.74 12.24 -7.46
N GLY A 452 -2.82 13.07 -6.95
CA GLY A 452 -2.17 14.13 -7.70
C GLY A 452 -0.87 13.68 -8.40
N ASP A 453 -0.51 12.40 -8.31
CA ASP A 453 0.76 11.91 -8.85
C ASP A 453 0.72 11.81 -10.38
N ILE A 454 1.48 12.70 -11.03
CA ILE A 454 1.62 12.75 -12.50
C ILE A 454 2.80 11.92 -13.02
N ARG A 455 3.61 11.31 -12.14
CA ARG A 455 4.77 10.51 -12.54
C ARG A 455 4.35 9.29 -13.35
N ASP A 456 5.06 9.08 -14.46
CA ASP A 456 4.78 7.96 -15.37
C ASP A 456 3.30 7.89 -15.81
N SER A 457 2.62 9.04 -15.86
CA SER A 457 1.24 9.13 -16.32
C SER A 457 1.18 8.91 -17.83
N ILE A 458 0.21 8.08 -18.25
CA ILE A 458 -0.06 7.87 -19.68
C ILE A 458 -0.51 9.15 -20.37
N SER A 459 -1.19 10.04 -19.65
CA SER A 459 -1.62 11.35 -20.17
C SER A 459 -0.43 12.21 -20.58
N LEU A 460 0.66 12.18 -19.80
CA LEU A 460 1.90 12.88 -20.14
C LEU A 460 2.61 12.24 -21.36
N GLU A 461 2.58 10.92 -21.48
CA GLU A 461 3.15 10.22 -22.65
C GLU A 461 2.36 10.57 -23.92
N ILE A 462 1.03 10.64 -23.84
CA ILE A 462 0.18 11.13 -24.93
C ILE A 462 0.53 12.59 -25.26
N ALA A 463 0.64 13.46 -24.25
CA ALA A 463 1.00 14.86 -24.44
C ALA A 463 2.35 15.05 -25.15
N LYS A 464 3.35 14.20 -24.85
CA LYS A 464 4.65 14.22 -25.54
C LYS A 464 4.52 13.96 -27.05
N ILE A 465 3.59 13.09 -27.47
CA ILE A 465 3.34 12.84 -28.91
C ILE A 465 2.73 14.09 -29.57
N PHE A 466 1.71 14.69 -28.93
CA PHE A 466 1.07 15.89 -29.46
C PHE A 466 2.03 17.10 -29.52
N LYS A 467 2.95 17.22 -28.53
CA LYS A 467 4.01 18.27 -28.58
C LYS A 467 4.94 18.09 -29.76
N LYS A 468 5.32 16.86 -30.10
CA LYS A 468 6.15 16.57 -31.30
C LYS A 468 5.46 16.96 -32.61
N GLU A 469 4.12 16.93 -32.62
CA GLU A 469 3.31 17.39 -33.76
C GLU A 469 3.00 18.90 -33.72
N ASN A 470 3.64 19.65 -32.81
CA ASN A 470 3.47 21.10 -32.60
C ASN A 470 2.04 21.55 -32.27
N CYS A 471 1.28 20.72 -31.51
CA CYS A 471 -0.06 21.07 -31.04
C CYS A 471 -0.02 22.02 -29.84
N ASN A 472 -1.06 22.85 -29.71
CA ASN A 472 -1.28 23.67 -28.53
C ASN A 472 -1.97 22.82 -27.43
N ILE A 473 -1.23 22.50 -26.37
CA ILE A 473 -1.73 21.61 -25.30
C ILE A 473 -2.01 22.41 -24.02
N TYR A 474 -3.22 22.25 -23.54
CA TYR A 474 -3.67 22.72 -22.24
C TYR A 474 -3.97 21.52 -21.35
N GLY A 475 -3.89 21.70 -20.03
CA GLY A 475 -4.12 20.62 -19.09
C GLY A 475 -4.91 21.04 -17.87
N TYR A 476 -5.73 20.11 -17.40
CA TYR A 476 -6.48 20.20 -16.16
C TYR A 476 -6.41 18.87 -15.42
N ASP A 477 -6.27 18.95 -14.12
CA ASP A 477 -6.44 17.81 -13.21
C ASP A 477 -7.15 18.27 -11.94
N GLU A 478 -7.91 17.39 -11.31
CA GLU A 478 -8.65 17.72 -10.07
C GLU A 478 -7.75 17.81 -8.83
N VAL A 479 -6.60 17.15 -8.85
CA VAL A 479 -5.72 16.98 -7.69
C VAL A 479 -4.32 17.54 -7.97
N ALA A 480 -3.74 17.26 -9.15
CA ALA A 480 -2.42 17.77 -9.51
C ALA A 480 -2.46 19.31 -9.63
N THR A 481 -1.42 19.97 -9.11
CA THR A 481 -1.37 21.42 -9.01
C THR A 481 -1.05 22.09 -10.35
N LYS A 482 -1.40 23.37 -10.45
CA LYS A 482 -1.04 24.21 -11.61
C LYS A 482 0.48 24.23 -11.86
N GLU A 483 1.26 24.28 -10.77
CA GLU A 483 2.71 24.33 -10.82
C GLU A 483 3.29 23.04 -11.40
N GLU A 484 2.77 21.87 -10.98
CA GLU A 484 3.18 20.57 -11.51
C GLU A 484 2.83 20.42 -12.99
N ILE A 485 1.62 20.82 -13.38
CA ILE A 485 1.17 20.77 -14.78
C ILE A 485 2.04 21.67 -15.67
N ASN A 486 2.32 22.91 -15.23
CA ASN A 486 3.15 23.84 -15.97
C ASN A 486 4.61 23.38 -16.06
N ALA A 487 5.13 22.69 -15.03
CA ALA A 487 6.49 22.13 -15.04
C ALA A 487 6.68 21.09 -16.15
N GLU A 488 5.60 20.40 -16.54
CA GLU A 488 5.60 19.48 -17.69
C GLU A 488 5.49 20.22 -19.04
N GLY A 489 5.49 21.55 -19.05
CA GLY A 489 5.33 22.37 -20.24
C GLY A 489 3.94 22.23 -20.89
N ILE A 490 2.91 22.03 -20.08
CA ILE A 490 1.49 22.01 -20.43
C ILE A 490 0.87 23.26 -19.83
N ILE A 491 0.12 24.03 -20.61
CA ILE A 491 -0.51 25.26 -20.12
C ILE A 491 -1.71 24.89 -19.24
N PHE A 492 -1.66 25.19 -17.94
CA PHE A 492 -2.79 24.95 -17.06
C PHE A 492 -4.03 25.73 -17.50
N HIS A 493 -5.18 25.07 -17.50
CA HIS A 493 -6.49 25.69 -17.74
C HIS A 493 -7.51 25.14 -16.76
N ASP A 494 -8.10 26.02 -15.94
CA ASP A 494 -9.21 25.66 -15.08
C ASP A 494 -10.48 25.48 -15.93
N ILE A 495 -11.11 24.31 -15.87
CA ILE A 495 -12.34 24.02 -16.64
C ILE A 495 -13.52 24.90 -16.27
N LYS A 496 -13.50 25.55 -15.08
CA LYS A 496 -14.49 26.55 -14.66
C LYS A 496 -14.45 27.83 -15.51
N LEU A 497 -13.37 28.05 -16.24
CA LEU A 497 -13.22 29.20 -17.17
C LEU A 497 -13.88 28.94 -18.54
N GLY A 498 -14.54 27.80 -18.72
CA GLY A 498 -15.21 27.43 -19.97
C GLY A 498 -14.29 26.74 -20.99
N PHE A 499 -14.86 26.42 -22.16
CA PHE A 499 -14.22 25.57 -23.16
C PHE A 499 -14.10 26.23 -24.55
N GLU A 500 -14.38 27.52 -24.68
CA GLU A 500 -14.57 28.25 -25.94
C GLU A 500 -13.33 28.23 -26.86
N LYS A 501 -12.15 28.13 -26.28
CA LYS A 501 -10.89 28.14 -27.05
C LYS A 501 -10.47 26.77 -27.56
N PHE A 502 -11.16 25.68 -27.20
CA PHE A 502 -10.74 24.33 -27.53
C PHE A 502 -11.42 23.76 -28.77
N ASP A 503 -10.63 23.09 -29.58
CA ASP A 503 -11.05 22.27 -30.71
C ASP A 503 -11.29 20.81 -30.27
N ALA A 504 -10.54 20.35 -29.25
CA ALA A 504 -10.64 19.01 -28.72
C ALA A 504 -10.51 18.98 -27.20
N ILE A 505 -11.25 18.09 -26.54
CA ILE A 505 -11.12 17.77 -25.12
C ILE A 505 -10.90 16.26 -24.98
N LEU A 506 -9.90 15.86 -24.19
CA LEU A 506 -9.51 14.47 -23.95
C LEU A 506 -9.65 14.13 -22.48
N PHE A 507 -10.55 13.21 -22.14
CA PHE A 507 -10.70 12.66 -20.77
C PHE A 507 -9.82 11.43 -20.65
N LEU A 508 -8.71 11.56 -19.92
CA LEU A 508 -7.62 10.59 -19.90
C LEU A 508 -7.49 9.80 -18.60
N ASN A 509 -8.10 10.28 -17.49
CA ASN A 509 -8.27 9.48 -16.27
C ASN A 509 -9.74 9.43 -15.85
N ASN A 510 -10.04 8.60 -14.86
CA ASN A 510 -11.41 8.30 -14.40
C ASN A 510 -11.79 9.03 -13.11
N HIS A 511 -11.42 10.32 -12.99
CA HIS A 511 -11.81 11.09 -11.82
C HIS A 511 -13.33 11.33 -11.81
N LYS A 512 -13.98 11.06 -10.67
CA LYS A 512 -15.45 11.10 -10.53
C LYS A 512 -16.08 12.47 -10.82
N ASN A 513 -15.33 13.56 -10.62
CA ASN A 513 -15.84 14.90 -10.91
C ASN A 513 -16.03 15.16 -12.40
N PHE A 514 -15.36 14.43 -13.29
CA PHE A 514 -15.60 14.56 -14.71
C PHE A 514 -17.02 14.10 -15.12
N GLU A 515 -17.62 13.15 -14.41
CA GLU A 515 -19.00 12.72 -14.62
C GLU A 515 -20.03 13.82 -14.28
N LYS A 516 -19.62 14.90 -13.56
CA LYS A 516 -20.48 16.03 -13.18
C LYS A 516 -20.47 17.15 -14.23
N ILE A 517 -19.60 17.08 -15.24
CA ILE A 517 -19.54 18.08 -16.30
C ILE A 517 -20.82 17.98 -17.12
N ASN A 518 -21.49 19.13 -17.34
CA ASN A 518 -22.62 19.21 -18.26
C ASN A 518 -22.09 19.12 -19.71
N GLU A 519 -22.24 17.96 -20.33
CA GLU A 519 -21.73 17.68 -21.67
C GLU A 519 -22.36 18.56 -22.75
N PHE A 520 -23.63 18.95 -22.60
CA PHE A 520 -24.30 19.85 -23.53
C PHE A 520 -23.69 21.25 -23.53
N GLU A 521 -23.47 21.82 -22.34
CA GLU A 521 -22.86 23.15 -22.19
C GLU A 521 -21.40 23.11 -22.65
N MET A 522 -20.66 22.08 -22.28
CA MET A 522 -19.26 21.89 -22.70
C MET A 522 -19.16 21.89 -24.22
N VAL A 523 -19.90 21.03 -24.90
CA VAL A 523 -19.81 20.88 -26.36
C VAL A 523 -20.30 22.15 -27.07
N ARG A 524 -21.36 22.80 -26.59
CA ARG A 524 -21.89 24.04 -27.21
C ARG A 524 -20.94 25.21 -27.10
N SER A 525 -20.19 25.32 -26.00
CA SER A 525 -19.21 26.40 -25.79
C SER A 525 -17.93 26.25 -26.61
N MET A 526 -17.56 25.03 -27.01
CA MET A 526 -16.35 24.77 -27.78
C MET A 526 -16.36 25.41 -29.18
N LYS A 527 -15.22 25.42 -29.87
CA LYS A 527 -15.12 25.81 -31.27
C LYS A 527 -15.97 24.93 -32.19
N GLU A 528 -16.15 25.33 -33.43
CA GLU A 528 -16.90 24.57 -34.43
C GLU A 528 -16.35 23.15 -34.64
N ASN A 529 -17.29 22.19 -34.80
CA ASN A 529 -16.99 20.79 -35.03
C ASN A 529 -16.02 20.22 -33.97
N PRO A 530 -16.38 20.29 -32.66
CA PRO A 530 -15.49 19.87 -31.60
C PRO A 530 -15.25 18.36 -31.61
N ILE A 531 -14.10 17.97 -31.07
CA ILE A 531 -13.69 16.58 -30.90
C ILE A 531 -13.70 16.28 -29.39
N ILE A 532 -14.46 15.28 -28.97
CA ILE A 532 -14.48 14.79 -27.59
C ILE A 532 -13.91 13.38 -27.57
N PHE A 533 -12.78 13.20 -26.89
CA PHE A 533 -12.23 11.88 -26.61
C PHE A 533 -12.61 11.47 -25.18
N ASP A 534 -13.40 10.43 -25.08
CA ASP A 534 -13.81 9.84 -23.81
C ASP A 534 -13.15 8.46 -23.62
N GLY A 535 -11.99 8.49 -22.96
CA GLY A 535 -11.17 7.30 -22.74
C GLY A 535 -11.74 6.32 -21.72
N TRP A 536 -12.75 6.74 -20.94
CA TRP A 536 -13.31 5.97 -19.83
C TRP A 536 -14.81 5.70 -19.92
N ASN A 537 -15.46 6.13 -21.03
CA ASN A 537 -16.90 6.03 -21.26
C ASN A 537 -17.71 6.74 -20.17
N LEU A 538 -17.33 7.99 -19.88
CA LEU A 538 -17.94 8.85 -18.85
C LEU A 538 -19.26 9.43 -19.32
N PHE A 539 -19.41 9.69 -20.64
CA PHE A 539 -20.51 10.41 -21.23
C PHE A 539 -21.34 9.55 -22.18
N HIS A 540 -22.61 9.91 -22.36
CA HIS A 540 -23.46 9.34 -23.38
C HIS A 540 -23.17 10.02 -24.73
N TYR A 541 -22.62 9.29 -25.69
CA TYR A 541 -22.25 9.85 -26.98
C TYR A 541 -23.41 10.54 -27.71
N HIS A 542 -24.67 10.07 -27.54
CA HIS A 542 -25.86 10.70 -28.12
C HIS A 542 -26.03 12.14 -27.65
N ASP A 543 -25.78 12.46 -26.39
CA ASP A 543 -25.92 13.79 -25.82
C ASP A 543 -24.89 14.76 -26.41
N ILE A 544 -23.70 14.25 -26.68
CA ILE A 544 -22.64 15.02 -27.33
C ILE A 544 -22.98 15.32 -28.80
N ILE A 545 -23.27 14.26 -29.59
CA ILE A 545 -23.46 14.45 -31.04
C ILE A 545 -24.81 15.09 -31.41
N SER A 546 -25.81 15.06 -30.53
CA SER A 546 -27.11 15.72 -30.72
C SER A 546 -27.07 17.22 -30.34
N SER A 547 -26.12 17.65 -29.51
CA SER A 547 -26.04 19.04 -29.04
C SER A 547 -25.61 20.01 -30.15
N ARG A 548 -24.71 19.59 -31.05
CA ARG A 548 -24.24 20.27 -32.25
C ARG A 548 -23.40 19.34 -33.13
N PRO A 549 -23.10 19.68 -34.38
CA PRO A 549 -22.16 18.93 -35.21
C PRO A 549 -20.83 18.73 -34.52
N SER A 550 -20.47 17.47 -34.21
CA SER A 550 -19.31 17.11 -33.40
C SER A 550 -18.84 15.69 -33.69
N VAL A 551 -17.64 15.36 -33.21
CA VAL A 551 -17.08 14.00 -33.26
C VAL A 551 -16.83 13.52 -31.83
N TYR A 552 -17.52 12.45 -31.42
CA TYR A 552 -17.27 11.72 -30.21
C TYR A 552 -16.35 10.51 -30.50
N ILE A 553 -15.31 10.36 -29.71
CA ILE A 553 -14.39 9.25 -29.78
C ILE A 553 -14.40 8.54 -28.44
N GLY A 554 -14.99 7.35 -28.38
CA GLY A 554 -14.70 6.39 -27.33
C GLY A 554 -13.32 5.76 -27.58
N LEU A 555 -12.84 4.96 -26.63
CA LEU A 555 -11.53 4.32 -26.76
C LEU A 555 -11.44 3.46 -28.05
N SER A 556 -12.52 2.84 -28.49
CA SER A 556 -12.54 1.93 -29.64
C SER A 556 -13.55 2.30 -30.75
N ASP A 557 -14.50 3.19 -30.50
CA ASP A 557 -15.53 3.60 -31.47
C ASP A 557 -15.47 5.10 -31.76
N ILE A 558 -16.02 5.50 -32.91
CA ILE A 558 -16.16 6.90 -33.34
C ILE A 558 -17.61 7.10 -33.77
N LYS A 559 -18.21 8.17 -33.26
CA LYS A 559 -19.54 8.65 -33.63
C LYS A 559 -19.43 10.09 -34.12
N GLU A 560 -20.13 10.43 -35.17
CA GLU A 560 -20.11 11.77 -35.77
C GLU A 560 -21.51 12.22 -36.16
N SER A 561 -21.77 13.50 -36.00
CA SER A 561 -22.98 14.16 -36.50
C SER A 561 -22.69 15.21 -37.58
N ILE A 562 -21.46 15.24 -38.07
CA ILE A 562 -21.01 16.18 -39.13
C ILE A 562 -21.55 15.68 -40.45
N THR A 563 -22.36 16.49 -41.11
CA THR A 563 -22.83 16.23 -42.47
C THR A 563 -21.65 16.22 -43.44
N LYS A 564 -21.48 15.12 -44.17
CA LYS A 564 -20.52 15.04 -45.26
C LYS A 564 -21.03 15.97 -46.39
N SER A 565 -20.53 17.20 -46.44
CA SER A 565 -20.70 18.07 -47.60
C SER A 565 -19.72 17.64 -48.68
#